data_a302f6c610d146cd10afd52ac5bab1ac
#
_entry.id   a302f6c610d146cd10afd52ac5bab1ac
#
_cell.length_a   1.000
_cell.length_b   1.000
_cell.length_c   1.000
_cell.angle_alpha   90.00
_cell.angle_beta   90.00
_cell.angle_gamma   90.00
#
_symmetry.space_group_name_H-M   'P 1'
#
loop_
_entity.id
_entity.type
_entity.pdbx_description
1 polymer ?
#
loop_
_entity_poly.entity_id
_entity_poly.type
_entity_poly.pdbx_seq_one_letter_code
_entity_poly.pdbx_strand_id
1 'polypeptide(L)'
;MSVLRLEHQNSMAESKEDEYVHKVYNEIAPHFSQTRYKPWPIVTDFLLNKPSGSIGIDVGCGNGKYLGINPDIFIIGSDRSSGLIECAHELNPKGYNVLVADGMHLPHPNNRFDFAISIAVVHHWSTRERRIEAIKHILSKVRSGGEALIYCWALEQGNSRRGYHEGMEQDVLVPWVLQDKKKKPQRQAKKNGKFQEKPDVASVPPQERAAFIAKWKREQEEKKLAEEINEELQRQKELEEEKKNTKYRYYHLYREGELEEDCIQAGGEVVRNGYEKDNWYVVVRKP
;
A
#
# COMPACT_ATOMS: atom_id res chain seq x y z
N MET A 1 3.86 36.44 12.57
CA MET A 1 3.11 35.23 13.04
C MET A 1 2.84 34.17 11.96
N SER A 2 2.86 34.51 10.66
CA SER A 2 2.56 33.55 9.57
C SER A 2 3.69 32.57 9.24
N VAL A 3 4.95 33.01 9.21
CA VAL A 3 6.11 32.19 8.82
C VAL A 3 6.38 31.06 9.84
N LEU A 4 6.44 31.39 11.13
CA LEU A 4 6.64 30.39 12.20
C LEU A 4 5.52 29.34 12.26
N ARG A 5 4.29 29.71 11.89
CA ARG A 5 3.16 28.77 11.86
C ARG A 5 3.26 27.81 10.68
N LEU A 6 3.72 28.29 9.52
CA LEU A 6 3.96 27.46 8.32
C LEU A 6 5.14 26.49 8.55
N GLU A 7 6.23 26.95 9.14
CA GLU A 7 7.39 26.11 9.48
C GLU A 7 7.00 24.98 10.46
N HIS A 8 6.19 25.29 11.47
CA HIS A 8 5.71 24.29 12.41
C HIS A 8 4.76 23.27 11.76
N GLN A 9 3.84 23.71 10.88
CA GLN A 9 2.94 22.81 10.13
C GLN A 9 3.73 21.90 9.19
N ASN A 10 4.74 22.41 8.48
CA ASN A 10 5.59 21.61 7.61
C ASN A 10 6.40 20.58 8.40
N SER A 11 6.95 20.94 9.54
CA SER A 11 7.69 20.01 10.42
C SER A 11 6.78 18.86 10.92
N MET A 12 5.53 19.15 11.26
CA MET A 12 4.57 18.10 11.65
C MET A 12 4.18 17.20 10.47
N ALA A 13 4.01 17.79 9.27
CA ALA A 13 3.71 17.04 8.05
C ALA A 13 4.87 16.08 7.69
N GLU A 14 6.10 16.56 7.70
CA GLU A 14 7.30 15.77 7.44
C GLU A 14 7.48 14.64 8.45
N SER A 15 7.23 14.90 9.74
CA SER A 15 7.30 13.86 10.78
C SER A 15 6.28 12.77 10.56
N LYS A 16 5.03 13.12 10.16
CA LYS A 16 3.97 12.16 9.82
C LYS A 16 4.34 11.33 8.59
N GLU A 17 4.88 11.97 7.56
CA GLU A 17 5.34 11.30 6.34
C GLU A 17 6.53 10.37 6.63
N ASP A 18 7.48 10.78 7.48
CA ASP A 18 8.60 9.94 7.88
C ASP A 18 8.13 8.68 8.63
N GLU A 19 7.20 8.84 9.58
CA GLU A 19 6.68 7.73 10.38
C GLU A 19 5.80 6.77 9.58
N TYR A 20 4.83 7.30 8.80
CA TYR A 20 3.80 6.48 8.15
C TYR A 20 4.00 6.26 6.65
N VAL A 21 5.07 6.80 6.06
CA VAL A 21 5.41 6.55 4.66
C VAL A 21 6.83 6.02 4.55
N HIS A 22 7.84 6.84 4.85
CA HIS A 22 9.22 6.52 4.51
C HIS A 22 9.77 5.32 5.28
N LYS A 23 9.61 5.28 6.60
CA LYS A 23 10.02 4.13 7.43
C LYS A 23 9.26 2.87 7.06
N VAL A 24 7.95 3.00 6.85
CA VAL A 24 7.10 1.85 6.54
C VAL A 24 7.47 1.21 5.20
N TYR A 25 7.65 2.00 4.13
CA TYR A 25 8.02 1.44 2.82
C TYR A 25 9.40 0.78 2.82
N ASN A 26 10.37 1.27 3.62
CA ASN A 26 11.64 0.57 3.82
C ASN A 26 11.45 -0.79 4.49
N GLU A 27 10.61 -0.86 5.53
CA GLU A 27 10.38 -2.10 6.27
C GLU A 27 9.63 -3.15 5.45
N ILE A 28 8.65 -2.71 4.63
CA ILE A 28 7.81 -3.64 3.86
C ILE A 28 8.34 -3.92 2.44
N ALA A 29 9.44 -3.30 2.02
CA ALA A 29 9.92 -3.31 0.63
C ALA A 29 9.96 -4.71 -0.01
N PRO A 30 10.52 -5.77 0.59
CA PRO A 30 10.56 -7.10 -0.02
C PRO A 30 9.16 -7.71 -0.22
N HIS A 31 8.27 -7.54 0.77
CA HIS A 31 6.90 -8.04 0.69
C HIS A 31 6.06 -7.23 -0.29
N PHE A 32 6.25 -5.90 -0.33
CA PHE A 32 5.61 -5.01 -1.29
C PHE A 32 5.98 -5.37 -2.72
N SER A 33 7.27 -5.55 -3.02
CA SER A 33 7.77 -5.92 -4.34
C SER A 33 7.16 -7.21 -4.87
N GLN A 34 7.02 -8.23 -4.02
CA GLN A 34 6.42 -9.53 -4.39
C GLN A 34 4.93 -9.44 -4.73
N THR A 35 4.20 -8.46 -4.21
CA THR A 35 2.75 -8.33 -4.38
C THR A 35 2.33 -7.26 -5.38
N ARG A 36 3.25 -6.41 -5.84
CA ARG A 36 2.96 -5.24 -6.71
C ARG A 36 3.72 -5.30 -8.03
N TYR A 37 3.49 -6.35 -8.83
CA TYR A 37 4.18 -6.60 -10.10
C TYR A 37 3.34 -6.25 -11.34
N LYS A 38 2.00 -6.21 -11.25
CA LYS A 38 1.15 -5.92 -12.42
C LYS A 38 1.08 -4.42 -12.72
N PRO A 39 1.43 -3.98 -13.95
CA PRO A 39 1.25 -2.59 -14.37
C PRO A 39 -0.24 -2.21 -14.45
N TRP A 40 -0.54 -0.93 -14.27
CA TRP A 40 -1.84 -0.36 -14.51
C TRP A 40 -2.03 -0.07 -16.01
N PRO A 41 -3.21 -0.36 -16.61
CA PRO A 41 -3.42 -0.20 -18.04
C PRO A 41 -3.14 1.22 -18.55
N ILE A 42 -3.66 2.26 -17.88
CA ILE A 42 -3.43 3.65 -18.27
C ILE A 42 -1.94 4.03 -18.26
N VAL A 43 -1.16 3.52 -17.31
CA VAL A 43 0.28 3.79 -17.25
C VAL A 43 1.00 3.09 -18.39
N THR A 44 0.61 1.86 -18.69
CA THR A 44 1.16 1.11 -19.85
C THR A 44 0.85 1.83 -21.16
N ASP A 45 -0.41 2.26 -21.34
CA ASP A 45 -0.84 3.04 -22.52
C ASP A 45 -0.05 4.34 -22.66
N PHE A 46 0.09 5.11 -21.56
CA PHE A 46 0.86 6.34 -21.55
C PHE A 46 2.32 6.14 -21.98
N LEU A 47 2.98 5.10 -21.48
CA LEU A 47 4.38 4.80 -21.79
C LEU A 47 4.58 4.26 -23.20
N LEU A 48 3.70 3.38 -23.68
CA LEU A 48 3.79 2.79 -25.03
C LEU A 48 3.53 3.82 -26.13
N ASN A 49 2.79 4.89 -25.84
CA ASN A 49 2.53 5.98 -26.79
C ASN A 49 3.62 7.08 -26.79
N LYS A 50 4.69 6.94 -26.02
CA LYS A 50 5.82 7.89 -26.09
C LYS A 50 6.67 7.62 -27.32
N PRO A 51 7.12 8.67 -28.05
CA PRO A 51 8.02 8.52 -29.20
C PRO A 51 9.31 7.77 -28.83
N SER A 52 9.80 6.95 -29.74
CA SER A 52 11.10 6.27 -29.59
C SER A 52 12.21 7.28 -29.30
N GLY A 53 13.09 6.94 -28.35
CA GLY A 53 14.17 7.81 -27.88
C GLY A 53 13.75 8.84 -26.82
N SER A 54 12.47 8.89 -26.41
CA SER A 54 12.03 9.78 -25.33
C SER A 54 12.73 9.43 -24.02
N ILE A 55 13.05 10.46 -23.23
CA ILE A 55 13.67 10.34 -21.91
C ILE A 55 12.70 10.80 -20.85
N GLY A 56 12.40 9.93 -19.88
CA GLY A 56 11.45 10.21 -18.79
C GLY A 56 12.00 9.95 -17.41
N ILE A 57 11.23 10.36 -16.41
CA ILE A 57 11.45 10.02 -15.00
C ILE A 57 10.24 9.32 -14.41
N ASP A 58 10.50 8.36 -13.51
CA ASP A 58 9.48 7.71 -12.63
C ASP A 58 9.76 8.12 -11.19
N VAL A 59 8.91 8.98 -10.64
CA VAL A 59 9.06 9.55 -9.29
C VAL A 59 8.24 8.72 -8.31
N GLY A 60 8.94 8.01 -7.39
CA GLY A 60 8.38 6.97 -6.56
C GLY A 60 8.27 5.65 -7.33
N CYS A 61 9.33 5.24 -8.01
CA CYS A 61 9.33 4.09 -8.91
C CYS A 61 9.14 2.74 -8.21
N GLY A 62 9.27 2.70 -6.88
CA GLY A 62 9.18 1.48 -6.10
C GLY A 62 10.17 0.43 -6.55
N ASN A 63 9.68 -0.76 -6.87
CA ASN A 63 10.48 -1.87 -7.40
C ASN A 63 10.76 -1.80 -8.91
N GLY A 64 10.53 -0.65 -9.54
CA GLY A 64 10.86 -0.41 -10.94
C GLY A 64 9.94 -1.05 -11.97
N LYS A 65 8.74 -1.49 -11.62
CA LYS A 65 7.83 -2.25 -12.49
C LYS A 65 7.45 -1.56 -13.81
N TYR A 66 7.59 -0.23 -13.91
CA TYR A 66 7.26 0.54 -15.10
C TYR A 66 8.47 0.84 -16.01
N LEU A 67 9.69 0.67 -15.49
CA LEU A 67 10.92 1.11 -16.18
C LEU A 67 11.23 0.31 -17.46
N GLY A 68 10.71 -0.90 -17.57
CA GLY A 68 10.92 -1.77 -18.74
C GLY A 68 9.70 -1.98 -19.63
N ILE A 69 8.61 -1.20 -19.46
CA ILE A 69 7.36 -1.39 -20.21
C ILE A 69 7.54 -1.08 -21.71
N ASN A 70 8.21 -0.01 -22.03
CA ASN A 70 8.53 0.36 -23.42
C ASN A 70 10.04 0.31 -23.63
N PRO A 71 10.57 -0.61 -24.46
CA PRO A 71 12.00 -0.74 -24.70
C PRO A 71 12.59 0.40 -25.55
N ASP A 72 11.75 1.19 -26.21
CA ASP A 72 12.17 2.26 -27.12
C ASP A 72 12.37 3.61 -26.42
N ILE A 73 12.11 3.67 -25.11
CA ILE A 73 12.28 4.88 -24.30
C ILE A 73 13.25 4.64 -23.13
N PHE A 74 13.82 5.71 -22.61
CA PHE A 74 14.71 5.66 -21.45
C PHE A 74 14.03 6.29 -20.23
N ILE A 75 13.94 5.55 -19.12
CA ILE A 75 13.34 6.05 -17.88
C ILE A 75 14.34 5.96 -16.74
N ILE A 76 14.49 7.06 -15.98
CA ILE A 76 15.23 7.08 -14.73
C ILE A 76 14.21 6.98 -13.59
N GLY A 77 14.32 5.94 -12.76
CA GLY A 77 13.49 5.76 -11.58
C GLY A 77 14.12 6.39 -10.34
N SER A 78 13.30 6.96 -9.48
CA SER A 78 13.73 7.41 -8.16
C SER A 78 12.70 6.99 -7.10
N ASP A 79 13.18 6.56 -5.94
CA ASP A 79 12.35 6.27 -4.79
C ASP A 79 13.10 6.67 -3.51
N ARG A 80 12.38 7.13 -2.49
CA ARG A 80 13.01 7.46 -1.21
C ARG A 80 13.40 6.22 -0.41
N SER A 81 12.73 5.10 -0.63
CA SER A 81 13.03 3.82 0.01
C SER A 81 14.23 3.14 -0.65
N SER A 82 15.35 3.06 0.09
CA SER A 82 16.52 2.28 -0.36
C SER A 82 16.17 0.80 -0.56
N GLY A 83 15.32 0.23 0.30
CA GLY A 83 14.88 -1.16 0.17
C GLY A 83 14.08 -1.43 -1.10
N LEU A 84 13.25 -0.48 -1.57
CA LEU A 84 12.56 -0.61 -2.86
C LEU A 84 13.52 -0.47 -4.05
N ILE A 85 14.51 0.42 -3.97
CA ILE A 85 15.56 0.56 -4.99
C ILE A 85 16.40 -0.73 -5.08
N GLU A 86 16.74 -1.35 -3.95
CA GLU A 86 17.40 -2.67 -3.93
C GLU A 86 16.55 -3.73 -4.65
N CYS A 87 15.24 -3.79 -4.34
CA CYS A 87 14.32 -4.67 -5.07
C CYS A 87 14.28 -4.39 -6.58
N ALA A 88 14.35 -3.13 -7.01
CA ALA A 88 14.38 -2.76 -8.41
C ALA A 88 15.65 -3.27 -9.12
N HIS A 89 16.79 -3.22 -8.44
CA HIS A 89 18.04 -3.80 -8.95
C HIS A 89 17.99 -5.33 -9.07
N GLU A 90 17.42 -6.00 -8.08
CA GLU A 90 17.29 -7.47 -8.07
C GLU A 90 16.34 -7.98 -9.17
N LEU A 91 15.25 -7.26 -9.44
CA LEU A 91 14.27 -7.64 -10.45
C LEU A 91 14.74 -7.47 -11.88
N ASN A 92 15.73 -6.62 -12.12
CA ASN A 92 16.32 -6.44 -13.46
C ASN A 92 17.84 -6.64 -13.45
N PRO A 93 18.33 -7.86 -13.77
CA PRO A 93 19.74 -8.16 -13.83
C PRO A 93 20.55 -7.35 -14.87
N LYS A 94 19.87 -6.77 -15.87
CA LYS A 94 20.48 -5.85 -16.84
C LYS A 94 20.64 -4.43 -16.29
N GLY A 95 20.12 -4.19 -15.08
CA GLY A 95 20.11 -2.91 -14.37
C GLY A 95 19.05 -1.94 -14.90
N TYR A 96 18.27 -1.40 -13.96
CA TYR A 96 17.48 -0.18 -14.20
C TYR A 96 18.31 1.02 -13.75
N ASN A 97 18.11 2.16 -14.42
CA ASN A 97 18.68 3.42 -13.98
C ASN A 97 17.82 3.95 -12.83
N VAL A 98 18.15 3.56 -11.62
CA VAL A 98 17.40 3.93 -10.42
C VAL A 98 18.33 4.55 -9.36
N LEU A 99 17.78 5.45 -8.57
CA LEU A 99 18.50 6.10 -7.47
C LEU A 99 17.59 6.36 -6.27
N VAL A 100 18.20 6.41 -5.10
CA VAL A 100 17.50 6.85 -3.88
C VAL A 100 17.40 8.37 -3.92
N ALA A 101 16.16 8.90 -3.99
CA ALA A 101 15.92 10.34 -3.95
C ALA A 101 14.54 10.66 -3.38
N ASP A 102 14.45 11.81 -2.72
CA ASP A 102 13.20 12.37 -2.24
C ASP A 102 12.43 13.02 -3.40
N GLY A 103 11.14 12.68 -3.56
CA GLY A 103 10.28 13.28 -4.59
C GLY A 103 10.11 14.79 -4.48
N MET A 104 10.32 15.36 -3.28
CA MET A 104 10.33 16.80 -3.05
C MET A 104 11.68 17.47 -3.39
N HIS A 105 12.76 16.67 -3.52
CA HIS A 105 14.12 17.15 -3.74
C HIS A 105 14.85 16.31 -4.78
N LEU A 106 14.22 16.14 -5.96
CA LEU A 106 14.81 15.35 -7.05
C LEU A 106 16.14 15.98 -7.54
N PRO A 107 17.22 15.18 -7.67
CA PRO A 107 18.53 15.67 -8.09
C PRO A 107 18.61 15.95 -9.60
N HIS A 108 17.56 15.67 -10.34
CA HIS A 108 17.51 15.83 -11.77
C HIS A 108 17.47 17.31 -12.19
N PRO A 109 18.10 17.67 -13.35
CA PRO A 109 18.02 19.02 -13.88
C PRO A 109 16.61 19.35 -14.36
N ASN A 110 16.23 20.64 -14.25
CA ASN A 110 14.96 21.14 -14.72
C ASN A 110 14.88 21.17 -16.27
N ASN A 111 13.68 21.01 -16.82
CA ASN A 111 13.39 21.13 -18.27
C ASN A 111 14.18 20.17 -19.18
N ARG A 112 14.45 18.94 -18.70
CA ARG A 112 15.27 17.98 -19.46
C ARG A 112 14.53 16.72 -19.90
N PHE A 113 13.41 16.41 -19.29
CA PHE A 113 12.69 15.18 -19.55
C PHE A 113 11.51 15.42 -20.50
N ASP A 114 11.26 14.48 -21.40
CA ASP A 114 10.12 14.51 -22.31
C ASP A 114 8.81 14.23 -21.58
N PHE A 115 8.90 13.39 -20.55
CA PHE A 115 7.75 13.02 -19.73
C PHE A 115 8.16 12.65 -18.30
N ALA A 116 7.15 12.59 -17.42
CA ALA A 116 7.28 12.04 -16.08
C ALA A 116 6.10 11.12 -15.76
N ILE A 117 6.31 10.17 -14.85
CA ILE A 117 5.22 9.45 -14.19
C ILE A 117 5.41 9.52 -12.67
N SER A 118 4.29 9.54 -11.94
CA SER A 118 4.26 9.42 -10.49
C SER A 118 3.01 8.63 -10.10
N ILE A 119 3.22 7.36 -9.78
CA ILE A 119 2.16 6.37 -9.71
C ILE A 119 1.96 5.89 -8.27
N ALA A 120 0.87 6.29 -7.63
CA ALA A 120 0.53 5.99 -6.24
C ALA A 120 1.57 6.55 -5.25
N VAL A 121 1.97 7.82 -5.46
CA VAL A 121 2.98 8.53 -4.67
C VAL A 121 2.47 9.83 -4.09
N VAL A 122 1.89 10.72 -4.93
CA VAL A 122 1.49 12.08 -4.52
C VAL A 122 0.52 12.07 -3.33
N HIS A 123 -0.30 11.07 -3.21
CA HIS A 123 -1.22 10.90 -2.09
C HIS A 123 -0.55 10.59 -0.73
N HIS A 124 0.77 10.43 -0.68
CA HIS A 124 1.49 10.21 0.57
C HIS A 124 1.96 11.51 1.24
N TRP A 125 1.95 12.65 0.54
CA TRP A 125 2.20 13.93 1.17
C TRP A 125 0.98 14.39 1.97
N SER A 126 1.20 14.74 3.23
CA SER A 126 0.17 14.82 4.25
C SER A 126 -0.61 16.13 4.27
N THR A 127 -0.19 17.14 3.49
CA THR A 127 -0.96 18.38 3.30
C THR A 127 -1.16 18.68 1.81
N ARG A 128 -2.21 19.44 1.49
CA ARG A 128 -2.52 19.80 0.11
C ARG A 128 -1.39 20.62 -0.51
N GLU A 129 -0.83 21.54 0.24
CA GLU A 129 0.28 22.39 -0.21
C GLU A 129 1.48 21.54 -0.62
N ARG A 130 1.81 20.52 0.16
CA ARG A 130 2.92 19.60 -0.13
C ARG A 130 2.62 18.73 -1.35
N ARG A 131 1.37 18.31 -1.55
CA ARG A 131 0.97 17.57 -2.77
C ARG A 131 1.11 18.42 -4.02
N ILE A 132 0.64 19.68 -3.99
CA ILE A 132 0.78 20.64 -5.08
C ILE A 132 2.26 20.95 -5.35
N GLU A 133 3.06 21.16 -4.31
CA GLU A 133 4.49 21.42 -4.45
C GLU A 133 5.24 20.23 -5.07
N ALA A 134 4.91 18.99 -4.67
CA ALA A 134 5.45 17.79 -5.27
C ALA A 134 5.13 17.68 -6.77
N ILE A 135 3.86 17.93 -7.17
CA ILE A 135 3.47 17.96 -8.58
C ILE A 135 4.23 19.04 -9.34
N LYS A 136 4.32 20.25 -8.77
CA LYS A 136 5.09 21.36 -9.34
C LYS A 136 6.57 20.98 -9.50
N HIS A 137 7.15 20.30 -8.52
CA HIS A 137 8.52 19.86 -8.59
C HIS A 137 8.74 18.81 -9.69
N ILE A 138 7.84 17.85 -9.84
CA ILE A 138 7.84 16.87 -10.94
C ILE A 138 7.76 17.60 -12.29
N LEU A 139 6.79 18.51 -12.47
CA LEU A 139 6.63 19.30 -13.68
C LEU A 139 7.86 20.18 -13.99
N SER A 140 8.59 20.63 -12.96
CA SER A 140 9.81 21.42 -13.17
C SER A 140 10.88 20.64 -13.94
N LYS A 141 10.90 19.30 -13.83
CA LYS A 141 11.88 18.42 -14.50
C LYS A 141 11.52 18.20 -15.98
N VAL A 142 10.23 18.19 -16.28
CA VAL A 142 9.72 18.03 -17.64
C VAL A 142 9.98 19.29 -18.47
N ARG A 143 10.31 19.14 -19.75
CA ARG A 143 10.45 20.27 -20.68
C ARG A 143 9.11 20.92 -21.01
N SER A 144 9.12 22.14 -21.51
CA SER A 144 7.90 22.80 -22.04
C SER A 144 7.25 21.93 -23.12
N GLY A 145 5.94 21.77 -23.07
CA GLY A 145 5.15 20.89 -23.94
C GLY A 145 5.22 19.40 -23.58
N GLY A 146 6.09 19.00 -22.66
CA GLY A 146 6.15 17.63 -22.15
C GLY A 146 5.03 17.32 -21.16
N GLU A 147 4.81 16.04 -20.87
CA GLU A 147 3.65 15.59 -20.08
C GLU A 147 4.07 14.80 -18.84
N ALA A 148 3.29 14.91 -17.79
CA ALA A 148 3.39 14.03 -16.62
C ALA A 148 2.08 13.28 -16.39
N LEU A 149 2.16 11.98 -16.04
CA LEU A 149 1.03 11.18 -15.57
C LEU A 149 1.10 11.07 -14.05
N ILE A 150 0.12 11.63 -13.37
CA ILE A 150 -0.07 11.52 -11.94
C ILE A 150 -1.24 10.58 -11.67
N TYR A 151 -1.05 9.60 -10.77
CA TYR A 151 -2.03 8.55 -10.49
C TYR A 151 -2.13 8.32 -8.98
N CYS A 152 -3.33 8.52 -8.39
CA CYS A 152 -3.55 8.50 -6.94
C CYS A 152 -4.77 7.68 -6.57
N TRP A 153 -4.79 7.14 -5.36
CA TRP A 153 -5.97 6.43 -4.84
C TRP A 153 -7.16 7.38 -4.74
N ALA A 154 -8.30 6.89 -5.22
CA ALA A 154 -9.58 7.57 -5.12
C ALA A 154 -10.24 7.33 -3.75
N LEU A 155 -11.08 8.25 -3.30
CA LEU A 155 -12.00 8.07 -2.19
C LEU A 155 -13.20 7.20 -2.63
N GLU A 156 -13.64 7.37 -3.87
CA GLU A 156 -14.78 6.67 -4.45
C GLU A 156 -14.38 5.26 -4.90
N GLN A 157 -14.41 4.30 -3.96
CA GLN A 157 -14.05 2.89 -4.18
C GLN A 157 -15.23 1.94 -3.96
N GLY A 158 -16.43 2.32 -4.42
CA GLY A 158 -17.69 1.66 -4.09
C GLY A 158 -17.77 0.15 -4.37
N ASN A 159 -16.94 -0.38 -5.29
CA ASN A 159 -16.86 -1.80 -5.62
C ASN A 159 -15.62 -2.49 -5.02
N SER A 160 -14.85 -1.77 -4.24
CA SER A 160 -13.63 -2.28 -3.62
C SER A 160 -13.92 -2.96 -2.28
N ARG A 161 -13.16 -4.01 -1.97
CA ARG A 161 -13.19 -4.64 -0.62
C ARG A 161 -12.73 -3.70 0.49
N ARG A 162 -12.09 -2.57 0.16
CA ARG A 162 -11.61 -1.57 1.12
C ARG A 162 -12.75 -0.74 1.69
N GLY A 163 -13.85 -0.58 0.93
CA GLY A 163 -15.07 0.07 1.39
C GLY A 163 -15.00 1.59 1.52
N TYR A 164 -13.99 2.25 0.97
CA TYR A 164 -13.94 3.71 0.93
C TYR A 164 -15.00 4.26 0.00
N HIS A 165 -15.68 5.33 0.41
CA HIS A 165 -16.75 5.95 -0.35
C HIS A 165 -16.87 7.44 -0.02
N GLU A 166 -17.60 8.17 -0.85
CA GLU A 166 -17.93 9.57 -0.62
C GLU A 166 -18.53 9.80 0.77
N GLY A 167 -18.09 10.87 1.45
CA GLY A 167 -18.48 11.19 2.82
C GLY A 167 -17.58 10.62 3.92
N MET A 168 -16.61 9.75 3.58
CA MET A 168 -15.58 9.32 4.53
C MET A 168 -14.42 10.32 4.59
N GLU A 169 -13.60 10.19 5.66
CA GLU A 169 -12.34 10.94 5.79
C GLU A 169 -11.38 10.56 4.65
N GLN A 170 -10.75 11.58 4.05
CA GLN A 170 -9.78 11.40 2.97
C GLN A 170 -8.40 10.99 3.50
N ASP A 171 -8.04 11.48 4.70
CA ASP A 171 -6.75 11.21 5.32
C ASP A 171 -6.84 9.95 6.18
N VAL A 172 -6.26 8.85 5.69
CA VAL A 172 -6.42 7.53 6.31
C VAL A 172 -5.08 6.83 6.53
N LEU A 173 -5.05 5.97 7.54
CA LEU A 173 -3.97 5.02 7.76
C LEU A 173 -4.38 3.65 7.20
N VAL A 174 -3.74 3.26 6.11
CA VAL A 174 -4.03 2.00 5.41
C VAL A 174 -3.15 0.88 5.97
N PRO A 175 -3.74 -0.18 6.53
CA PRO A 175 -2.97 -1.28 7.09
C PRO A 175 -2.24 -2.08 6.00
N TRP A 176 -1.09 -2.59 6.36
CA TRP A 176 -0.29 -3.54 5.61
C TRP A 176 0.14 -4.68 6.52
N VAL A 177 -0.46 -5.85 6.34
CA VAL A 177 -0.15 -7.03 7.14
C VAL A 177 1.01 -7.78 6.48
N LEU A 178 2.12 -7.92 7.20
CA LEU A 178 3.24 -8.76 6.80
C LEU A 178 2.84 -10.23 7.02
N GLN A 179 2.51 -10.94 5.95
CA GLN A 179 2.18 -12.36 6.03
C GLN A 179 3.45 -13.20 5.98
N ASP A 180 3.69 -13.98 7.02
CA ASP A 180 4.69 -15.05 6.97
C ASP A 180 4.25 -16.10 5.94
N LYS A 181 5.05 -16.30 4.89
CA LYS A 181 4.79 -17.30 3.83
C LYS A 181 4.63 -18.74 4.35
N LYS A 182 4.98 -18.98 5.61
CA LYS A 182 4.94 -20.33 6.23
C LYS A 182 3.59 -20.72 6.83
N LYS A 183 2.69 -19.78 7.04
CA LYS A 183 1.34 -20.06 7.57
C LYS A 183 0.29 -19.88 6.47
N LYS A 184 0.18 -20.84 5.53
CA LYS A 184 -1.13 -21.02 4.88
C LYS A 184 -2.12 -21.35 5.99
N PRO A 185 -3.26 -20.61 6.12
CA PRO A 185 -4.30 -21.04 7.06
C PRO A 185 -4.64 -22.49 6.66
N GLN A 186 -4.29 -23.45 7.50
CA GLN A 186 -4.90 -24.76 7.39
C GLN A 186 -6.39 -24.50 7.54
N ARG A 187 -7.12 -24.62 6.43
CA ARG A 187 -8.58 -24.73 6.50
C ARG A 187 -8.82 -25.87 7.49
N GLN A 188 -9.08 -25.51 8.73
CA GLN A 188 -9.62 -26.48 9.67
C GLN A 188 -10.87 -26.99 9.02
N ALA A 189 -10.79 -28.23 8.53
CA ALA A 189 -11.98 -28.95 8.12
C ALA A 189 -12.92 -28.86 9.33
N LYS A 190 -14.08 -28.22 9.12
CA LYS A 190 -15.13 -28.25 10.12
C LYS A 190 -15.33 -29.71 10.44
N LYS A 191 -14.85 -30.16 11.59
CA LYS A 191 -15.23 -31.46 12.14
C LYS A 191 -16.71 -31.36 12.44
N ASN A 192 -17.52 -31.65 11.44
CA ASN A 192 -18.93 -31.90 11.62
C ASN A 192 -19.08 -33.14 12.49
N GLY A 193 -19.74 -32.98 13.61
CA GLY A 193 -20.18 -34.06 14.46
C GLY A 193 -19.23 -34.37 15.61
N LYS A 194 -19.30 -33.58 16.71
CA LYS A 194 -18.88 -34.07 18.02
C LYS A 194 -19.84 -35.23 18.35
N PHE A 195 -19.41 -36.50 18.08
CA PHE A 195 -19.97 -37.64 18.75
C PHE A 195 -19.76 -37.40 20.25
N GLN A 196 -20.85 -37.18 21.00
CA GLN A 196 -20.76 -37.22 22.44
C GLN A 196 -20.35 -38.68 22.83
N GLU A 197 -19.10 -38.83 23.18
CA GLU A 197 -18.67 -40.09 23.76
C GLU A 197 -19.55 -40.41 24.97
N LYS A 198 -20.12 -41.58 25.00
CA LYS A 198 -20.90 -42.02 26.16
C LYS A 198 -19.93 -42.75 27.10
N PRO A 199 -20.09 -42.62 28.42
CA PRO A 199 -19.26 -43.37 29.35
C PRO A 199 -19.47 -44.87 29.19
N ASP A 200 -18.37 -45.62 29.03
CA ASP A 200 -18.45 -47.06 29.02
C ASP A 200 -18.69 -47.56 30.47
N VAL A 201 -19.89 -48.00 30.72
CA VAL A 201 -20.32 -48.52 32.02
C VAL A 201 -20.40 -50.04 32.08
N ALA A 202 -19.98 -50.75 31.03
CA ALA A 202 -20.12 -52.19 30.95
C ALA A 202 -19.28 -52.92 32.02
N SER A 203 -18.14 -52.35 32.36
CA SER A 203 -17.21 -52.89 33.37
C SER A 203 -17.48 -52.41 34.80
N VAL A 204 -18.45 -51.52 35.00
CA VAL A 204 -18.74 -50.86 36.29
C VAL A 204 -19.88 -51.56 37.02
N PRO A 205 -19.69 -51.98 38.30
CA PRO A 205 -20.76 -52.60 39.11
C PRO A 205 -22.01 -51.70 39.14
N PRO A 206 -23.24 -52.28 39.10
CA PRO A 206 -24.49 -51.49 39.04
C PRO A 206 -24.64 -50.44 40.12
N GLN A 207 -24.11 -50.70 41.32
CA GLN A 207 -24.18 -49.83 42.50
C GLN A 207 -23.27 -48.58 42.38
N GLU A 208 -22.21 -48.67 41.59
CA GLU A 208 -21.18 -47.62 41.39
C GLU A 208 -21.37 -46.81 40.12
N ARG A 209 -22.26 -47.21 39.22
CA ARG A 209 -22.48 -46.58 37.91
C ARG A 209 -22.86 -45.10 38.00
N ALA A 210 -23.68 -44.74 38.97
CA ALA A 210 -24.09 -43.34 39.12
C ALA A 210 -22.93 -42.41 39.49
N ALA A 211 -22.08 -42.84 40.41
CA ALA A 211 -20.86 -42.12 40.79
C ALA A 211 -19.85 -42.02 39.67
N PHE A 212 -19.66 -43.13 38.90
CA PHE A 212 -18.78 -43.17 37.74
C PHE A 212 -19.26 -42.19 36.63
N ILE A 213 -20.55 -42.19 36.32
CA ILE A 213 -21.12 -41.23 35.32
C ILE A 213 -20.94 -39.79 35.77
N ALA A 214 -21.16 -39.51 37.07
CA ALA A 214 -21.00 -38.15 37.62
C ALA A 214 -19.53 -37.68 37.56
N LYS A 215 -18.57 -38.57 37.83
CA LYS A 215 -17.15 -38.29 37.67
C LYS A 215 -16.75 -38.07 36.22
N TRP A 216 -17.21 -38.95 35.35
CA TRP A 216 -16.96 -38.84 33.90
C TRP A 216 -17.51 -37.53 33.31
N LYS A 217 -18.73 -37.10 33.69
CA LYS A 217 -19.31 -35.83 33.28
C LYS A 217 -18.44 -34.66 33.71
N ARG A 218 -17.99 -34.61 34.95
CA ARG A 218 -17.08 -33.56 35.45
C ARG A 218 -15.79 -33.50 34.67
N GLU A 219 -15.15 -34.67 34.42
CA GLU A 219 -13.93 -34.74 33.61
C GLU A 219 -14.15 -34.25 32.17
N GLN A 220 -15.34 -34.48 31.56
CA GLN A 220 -15.68 -33.96 30.25
C GLN A 220 -15.90 -32.44 30.26
N GLU A 221 -16.56 -31.92 31.32
CA GLU A 221 -16.74 -30.48 31.50
C GLU A 221 -15.39 -29.77 31.71
N GLU A 222 -14.51 -30.33 32.52
CA GLU A 222 -13.16 -29.81 32.73
C GLU A 222 -12.33 -29.80 31.43
N LYS A 223 -12.39 -30.90 30.66
CA LYS A 223 -11.71 -30.97 29.35
C LYS A 223 -12.25 -29.94 28.37
N LYS A 224 -13.58 -29.80 28.32
CA LYS A 224 -14.22 -28.81 27.43
C LYS A 224 -13.82 -27.39 27.81
N LEU A 225 -13.82 -27.07 29.10
CA LEU A 225 -13.39 -25.75 29.59
C LEU A 225 -11.91 -25.50 29.29
N ALA A 226 -11.06 -26.50 29.46
CA ALA A 226 -9.64 -26.40 29.14
C ALA A 226 -9.39 -26.20 27.62
N GLU A 227 -10.18 -26.86 26.75
CA GLU A 227 -10.15 -26.66 25.30
C GLU A 227 -10.59 -25.21 24.94
N GLU A 228 -11.69 -24.72 25.52
CA GLU A 228 -12.18 -23.35 25.28
C GLU A 228 -11.17 -22.28 25.74
N ILE A 229 -10.54 -22.45 26.89
CA ILE A 229 -9.48 -21.57 27.39
C ILE A 229 -8.27 -21.58 26.44
N ASN A 230 -7.87 -22.75 25.98
CA ASN A 230 -6.72 -22.89 25.07
C ASN A 230 -7.01 -22.26 23.69
N GLU A 231 -8.22 -22.45 23.15
CA GLU A 231 -8.66 -21.82 21.91
C GLU A 231 -8.66 -20.28 22.02
N GLU A 232 -9.15 -19.75 23.16
CA GLU A 232 -9.16 -18.31 23.39
C GLU A 232 -7.74 -17.74 23.57
N LEU A 233 -6.87 -18.44 24.29
CA LEU A 233 -5.47 -18.06 24.45
C LEU A 233 -4.73 -18.05 23.10
N GLN A 234 -5.00 -19.05 22.25
CA GLN A 234 -4.43 -19.13 20.91
C GLN A 234 -4.93 -17.96 20.03
N ARG A 235 -6.22 -17.66 20.11
CA ARG A 235 -6.80 -16.52 19.38
C ARG A 235 -6.19 -15.18 19.81
N GLN A 236 -5.98 -14.99 21.11
CA GLN A 236 -5.33 -13.79 21.63
C GLN A 236 -3.89 -13.65 21.13
N LYS A 237 -3.13 -14.74 21.14
CA LYS A 237 -1.76 -14.76 20.60
C LYS A 237 -1.73 -14.43 19.11
N GLU A 238 -2.66 -14.97 18.32
CA GLU A 238 -2.77 -14.67 16.89
C GLU A 238 -3.10 -13.21 16.63
N LEU A 239 -4.01 -12.62 17.42
CA LEU A 239 -4.35 -11.19 17.36
C LEU A 239 -3.17 -10.29 17.73
N GLU A 240 -2.41 -10.64 18.75
CA GLU A 240 -1.21 -9.89 19.14
C GLU A 240 -0.12 -9.97 18.07
N GLU A 241 0.08 -11.16 17.48
CA GLU A 241 1.01 -11.36 16.36
C GLU A 241 0.59 -10.56 15.12
N GLU A 242 -0.70 -10.55 14.78
CA GLU A 242 -1.25 -9.76 13.69
C GLU A 242 -1.05 -8.26 13.92
N LYS A 243 -1.34 -7.76 15.12
CA LYS A 243 -1.10 -6.35 15.49
C LYS A 243 0.39 -5.99 15.34
N LYS A 244 1.28 -6.82 15.80
CA LYS A 244 2.74 -6.63 15.71
C LYS A 244 3.24 -6.61 14.26
N ASN A 245 2.62 -7.41 13.40
CA ASN A 245 2.98 -7.54 11.98
C ASN A 245 2.22 -6.57 11.08
N THR A 246 1.33 -5.74 11.63
CA THR A 246 0.60 -4.74 10.86
C THR A 246 1.33 -3.41 10.89
N LYS A 247 1.70 -2.92 9.71
CA LYS A 247 2.24 -1.58 9.49
C LYS A 247 1.17 -0.68 8.91
N TYR A 248 1.18 0.59 9.22
CA TYR A 248 0.19 1.54 8.74
C TYR A 248 0.85 2.55 7.82
N ARG A 249 0.23 2.79 6.65
CA ARG A 249 0.71 3.76 5.65
C ARG A 249 -0.28 4.90 5.54
N TYR A 250 0.19 6.13 5.62
CA TYR A 250 -0.64 7.29 5.39
C TYR A 250 -1.00 7.45 3.91
N TYR A 251 -2.28 7.74 3.65
CA TYR A 251 -2.84 8.07 2.34
C TYR A 251 -3.80 9.24 2.45
N HIS A 252 -3.72 10.14 1.49
CA HIS A 252 -4.81 11.05 1.17
C HIS A 252 -5.61 10.45 0.01
N LEU A 253 -6.88 10.16 0.22
CA LEU A 253 -7.75 9.60 -0.82
C LEU A 253 -8.37 10.75 -1.60
N TYR A 254 -8.00 10.87 -2.87
CA TYR A 254 -8.46 11.96 -3.73
C TYR A 254 -9.93 11.81 -4.11
N ARG A 255 -10.70 12.89 -4.00
CA ARG A 255 -12.06 12.98 -4.55
C ARG A 255 -12.02 13.32 -6.03
N GLU A 256 -13.16 13.09 -6.71
CA GLU A 256 -13.36 13.52 -8.10
C GLU A 256 -13.01 14.99 -8.28
N GLY A 257 -12.18 15.29 -9.28
CA GLY A 257 -11.75 16.66 -9.61
C GLY A 257 -10.59 17.21 -8.77
N GLU A 258 -10.35 16.71 -7.57
CA GLU A 258 -9.33 17.25 -6.66
C GLU A 258 -7.91 17.13 -7.21
N LEU A 259 -7.57 15.99 -7.82
CA LEU A 259 -6.25 15.79 -8.43
C LEU A 259 -6.00 16.71 -9.61
N GLU A 260 -7.05 17.01 -10.38
CA GLU A 260 -7.01 17.99 -11.47
C GLU A 260 -6.73 19.39 -10.96
N GLU A 261 -7.46 19.81 -9.90
CA GLU A 261 -7.23 21.10 -9.26
C GLU A 261 -5.78 21.25 -8.77
N ASP A 262 -5.23 20.23 -8.14
CA ASP A 262 -3.86 20.24 -7.64
C ASP A 262 -2.85 20.32 -8.79
N CYS A 263 -3.09 19.64 -9.93
CA CYS A 263 -2.27 19.73 -11.13
C CYS A 263 -2.31 21.14 -11.76
N ILE A 264 -3.50 21.77 -11.81
CA ILE A 264 -3.67 23.14 -12.31
C ILE A 264 -2.95 24.14 -11.38
N GLN A 265 -3.12 24.00 -10.07
CA GLN A 265 -2.44 24.87 -9.09
C GLN A 265 -0.91 24.69 -9.11
N ALA A 266 -0.42 23.51 -9.49
CA ALA A 266 0.99 23.25 -9.72
C ALA A 266 1.54 23.91 -11.01
N GLY A 267 0.69 24.56 -11.80
CA GLY A 267 1.05 25.26 -13.04
C GLY A 267 1.01 24.39 -14.30
N GLY A 268 0.30 23.28 -14.27
CA GLY A 268 0.12 22.40 -15.44
C GLY A 268 -1.20 22.60 -16.15
N GLU A 269 -1.27 22.17 -17.41
CA GLU A 269 -2.49 22.10 -18.21
C GLU A 269 -3.00 20.67 -18.26
N VAL A 270 -4.25 20.44 -17.83
CA VAL A 270 -4.87 19.10 -17.87
C VAL A 270 -5.17 18.72 -19.33
N VAL A 271 -4.52 17.65 -19.80
CA VAL A 271 -4.72 17.10 -21.15
C VAL A 271 -5.75 15.98 -21.15
N ARG A 272 -5.68 15.12 -20.13
CA ARG A 272 -6.57 13.95 -19.94
C ARG A 272 -6.66 13.62 -18.46
N ASN A 273 -7.83 13.23 -18.03
CA ASN A 273 -8.09 12.74 -16.69
C ASN A 273 -9.03 11.53 -16.73
N GLY A 274 -9.19 10.86 -15.63
CA GLY A 274 -10.16 9.78 -15.51
C GLY A 274 -9.98 8.94 -14.25
N TYR A 275 -10.85 7.94 -14.16
CA TYR A 275 -10.89 6.98 -13.08
C TYR A 275 -10.57 5.57 -13.60
N GLU A 276 -9.66 4.87 -12.93
CA GLU A 276 -9.32 3.49 -13.26
C GLU A 276 -9.06 2.68 -11.98
N LYS A 277 -9.83 1.62 -11.75
CA LYS A 277 -9.59 0.64 -10.67
C LYS A 277 -9.26 1.28 -9.32
N ASP A 278 -10.21 2.03 -8.80
CA ASP A 278 -10.12 2.72 -7.51
C ASP A 278 -9.06 3.84 -7.44
N ASN A 279 -8.73 4.44 -8.57
CA ASN A 279 -7.75 5.52 -8.65
C ASN A 279 -8.19 6.62 -9.61
N TRP A 280 -7.88 7.87 -9.27
CA TRP A 280 -7.91 9.02 -10.16
C TRP A 280 -6.56 9.20 -10.85
N TYR A 281 -6.57 9.55 -12.12
CA TYR A 281 -5.35 9.91 -12.85
C TYR A 281 -5.53 11.19 -13.65
N VAL A 282 -4.43 11.91 -13.81
CA VAL A 282 -4.35 13.12 -14.63
C VAL A 282 -3.09 13.04 -15.47
N VAL A 283 -3.24 13.23 -16.78
CA VAL A 283 -2.15 13.58 -17.68
C VAL A 283 -2.11 15.10 -17.74
N VAL A 284 -1.04 15.66 -17.27
CA VAL A 284 -0.83 17.11 -17.19
C VAL A 284 0.35 17.51 -18.07
N ARG A 285 0.16 18.55 -18.88
CA ARG A 285 1.21 19.13 -19.74
C ARG A 285 1.84 20.31 -19.04
N LYS A 286 3.16 20.42 -19.19
CA LYS A 286 3.86 21.62 -18.79
C LYS A 286 3.74 22.67 -19.92
N PRO A 287 3.24 23.88 -19.65
CA PRO A 287 3.18 25.00 -20.61
C PRO A 287 4.51 25.39 -21.20
#